data_55ff3e6ae9670cd10abd2b5c1b2fa519
#
_entry.id   55ff3e6ae9670cd10abd2b5c1b2fa519
#
_cell.length_a   1.000
_cell.length_b   1.000
_cell.length_c   1.000
_cell.angle_alpha   90.00
_cell.angle_beta   90.00
_cell.angle_gamma   90.00
#
_symmetry.space_group_name_H-M   'P 1'
#
loop_
_entity.id
_entity.type
_entity.pdbx_description
1 polymer ?
#
loop_
_entity_poly.entity_id
_entity_poly.type
_entity_poly.pdbx_seq_one_letter_code
_entity_poly.pdbx_strand_id
1 'polypeptide(L)'
;MNCSFNRRQRSWLAAMVSGMTVITFVPAAVAHASETQLPEESSSSSAPSSSDHAMGSQIKKHEHETAVTNRVQSLTIDTEPEGMDVSSHDGNVDWPAKVSSGMSFAWVKATEGTSYQNPFYASQYNGSQSAGLIRGAYHFALPSNSSGQAQATYFSDHGGGWSEDGYTLPGVVDLEYNPYGENACYGLSQTAMASWIRDFVSTYQERWDRAPMIYTSTSWWNMCVGSAASDITAVAPLWIARYSSTCLLYTSDAAD
;
A
#
# COMPACT_ATOMS: atom_id res chain seq x y z
N MET A 1 16.56 2.25 -0.03
CA MET A 1 16.66 0.80 -0.29
C MET A 1 15.60 0.12 0.58
N ASN A 2 14.56 -0.40 -0.03
CA ASN A 2 13.49 -1.10 0.67
C ASN A 2 13.88 -2.57 0.81
N CYS A 3 13.75 -3.14 2.00
CA CYS A 3 14.01 -4.57 2.21
C CYS A 3 12.85 -5.41 1.66
N SER A 4 13.18 -6.46 0.91
CA SER A 4 12.24 -7.35 0.25
C SER A 4 11.37 -8.16 1.22
N PHE A 5 10.19 -8.51 0.76
CA PHE A 5 9.16 -9.25 1.47
C PHE A 5 9.39 -10.76 1.35
N ASN A 6 9.43 -11.51 2.47
CA ASN A 6 9.58 -12.96 2.46
C ASN A 6 8.21 -13.66 2.41
N ARG A 7 7.93 -14.38 1.32
CA ARG A 7 6.67 -15.06 1.03
C ARG A 7 6.78 -16.55 1.25
N ARG A 8 6.14 -17.11 2.27
CA ARG A 8 5.74 -18.54 2.24
C ARG A 8 4.41 -18.68 1.52
N GLN A 9 4.45 -19.05 0.24
CA GLN A 9 3.25 -19.46 -0.48
C GLN A 9 2.91 -20.93 -0.20
N ARG A 10 1.67 -21.16 0.19
CA ARG A 10 1.01 -22.46 -0.01
C ARG A 10 0.34 -22.46 -1.38
N SER A 11 0.78 -23.38 -2.23
CA SER A 11 0.21 -23.59 -3.56
C SER A 11 -1.24 -24.02 -3.48
N TRP A 12 -2.12 -23.30 -4.18
CA TRP A 12 -3.45 -23.78 -4.53
C TRP A 12 -3.51 -23.92 -6.06
N LEU A 13 -3.55 -25.16 -6.53
CA LEU A 13 -3.87 -25.51 -7.91
C LEU A 13 -5.38 -25.33 -8.10
N ALA A 14 -5.80 -24.38 -8.92
CA ALA A 14 -7.17 -24.27 -9.39
C ALA A 14 -7.26 -24.77 -10.82
N ALA A 15 -8.19 -25.68 -11.06
CA ALA A 15 -8.49 -26.30 -12.33
C ALA A 15 -9.18 -25.31 -13.28
N MET A 16 -8.69 -25.26 -14.53
CA MET A 16 -9.34 -24.57 -15.63
C MET A 16 -10.54 -25.36 -16.14
N VAL A 17 -11.70 -24.72 -16.18
CA VAL A 17 -12.84 -25.18 -17.00
C VAL A 17 -13.04 -24.16 -18.10
N SER A 18 -12.83 -24.63 -19.34
CA SER A 18 -12.98 -23.88 -20.59
C SER A 18 -14.49 -23.79 -20.94
N GLY A 19 -15.01 -22.57 -21.00
CA GLY A 19 -16.35 -22.27 -21.51
C GLY A 19 -16.27 -21.32 -22.69
N MET A 20 -16.45 -21.85 -23.90
CA MET A 20 -16.42 -21.11 -25.16
C MET A 20 -17.81 -20.52 -25.43
N THR A 21 -17.97 -19.21 -25.36
CA THR A 21 -19.22 -18.53 -25.75
C THR A 21 -18.98 -17.74 -27.03
N VAL A 22 -19.72 -18.09 -28.08
CA VAL A 22 -19.71 -17.43 -29.36
C VAL A 22 -20.59 -16.17 -29.28
N ILE A 23 -19.99 -15.00 -29.54
CA ILE A 23 -20.73 -13.73 -29.64
C ILE A 23 -20.83 -13.34 -31.11
N THR A 24 -22.06 -13.26 -31.62
CA THR A 24 -22.40 -12.77 -32.96
C THR A 24 -22.34 -11.24 -33.01
N PHE A 25 -21.60 -10.70 -33.96
CA PHE A 25 -21.52 -9.26 -34.25
C PHE A 25 -22.75 -8.79 -35.04
N VAL A 26 -23.38 -7.71 -34.58
CA VAL A 26 -24.33 -6.90 -35.33
C VAL A 26 -23.65 -5.55 -35.65
N PRO A 27 -23.61 -5.08 -36.90
CA PRO A 27 -22.99 -3.78 -37.20
C PRO A 27 -23.93 -2.64 -36.86
N ALA A 28 -23.49 -1.72 -36.02
CA ALA A 28 -24.19 -0.45 -35.76
C ALA A 28 -23.67 0.67 -36.65
N ALA A 29 -24.59 1.47 -37.17
CA ALA A 29 -24.36 2.58 -38.09
C ALA A 29 -23.53 3.70 -37.48
N VAL A 30 -22.63 4.26 -38.28
CA VAL A 30 -21.79 5.42 -37.97
C VAL A 30 -22.62 6.70 -38.02
N ALA A 31 -22.85 7.32 -36.88
CA ALA A 31 -23.33 8.70 -36.82
C ALA A 31 -22.13 9.65 -36.65
N HIS A 32 -21.99 10.59 -37.58
CA HIS A 32 -21.00 11.67 -37.48
C HIS A 32 -21.46 12.62 -36.36
N ALA A 33 -20.67 12.70 -35.29
CA ALA A 33 -20.82 13.75 -34.27
C ALA A 33 -19.73 14.80 -34.49
N SER A 34 -20.17 16.06 -34.51
CA SER A 34 -19.36 17.29 -34.61
C SER A 34 -18.32 17.35 -33.51
N GLU A 35 -17.08 17.63 -33.87
CA GLU A 35 -15.98 17.94 -32.95
C GLU A 35 -16.28 19.26 -32.23
N THR A 36 -16.66 19.17 -30.96
CA THR A 36 -16.64 20.30 -30.03
C THR A 36 -15.29 20.24 -29.30
N GLN A 37 -14.43 21.21 -29.58
CA GLN A 37 -13.17 21.43 -28.85
C GLN A 37 -13.47 21.56 -27.34
N LEU A 38 -12.92 20.61 -26.54
CA LEU A 38 -12.84 20.74 -25.11
C LEU A 38 -11.76 21.79 -24.76
N PRO A 39 -11.96 22.61 -23.70
CA PRO A 39 -10.94 23.52 -23.23
C PRO A 39 -9.71 22.73 -22.73
N GLU A 40 -8.51 23.16 -23.07
CA GLU A 40 -7.27 22.67 -22.48
C GLU A 40 -7.33 22.89 -20.95
N GLU A 41 -7.47 21.80 -20.20
CA GLU A 41 -7.22 21.83 -18.76
C GLU A 41 -5.74 22.14 -18.54
N SER A 42 -5.46 23.35 -18.06
CA SER A 42 -4.14 23.70 -17.57
C SER A 42 -3.82 22.79 -16.38
N SER A 43 -2.89 21.85 -16.56
CA SER A 43 -2.32 21.06 -15.51
C SER A 43 -1.57 21.96 -14.54
N SER A 44 -2.28 22.47 -13.52
CA SER A 44 -1.62 23.07 -12.37
C SER A 44 -0.98 21.91 -11.60
N SER A 45 0.35 21.78 -11.67
CA SER A 45 1.11 20.94 -10.78
C SER A 45 0.98 21.52 -9.36
N SER A 46 -0.02 21.04 -8.61
CA SER A 46 -0.11 21.40 -7.20
C SER A 46 1.05 20.76 -6.46
N ALA A 47 1.87 21.59 -5.81
CA ALA A 47 2.88 21.09 -4.88
C ALA A 47 2.22 20.22 -3.80
N PRO A 48 2.91 19.18 -3.28
CA PRO A 48 2.38 18.33 -2.21
C PRO A 48 1.91 19.20 -1.04
N SER A 49 0.72 18.89 -0.53
CA SER A 49 0.20 19.60 0.63
C SER A 49 1.02 19.23 1.88
N SER A 50 1.13 20.14 2.85
CA SER A 50 1.78 19.85 4.14
C SER A 50 1.08 18.73 4.95
N SER A 51 -0.07 18.28 4.49
CA SER A 51 -0.86 17.18 5.04
C SER A 51 -0.70 15.87 4.27
N ASP A 52 0.26 15.77 3.35
CA ASP A 52 0.56 14.53 2.63
C ASP A 52 1.80 13.86 3.20
N HIS A 53 1.65 12.61 3.66
CA HIS A 53 2.73 11.81 4.23
C HIS A 53 2.97 10.55 3.39
N ALA A 54 4.20 10.40 2.87
CA ALA A 54 4.61 9.19 2.17
C ALA A 54 4.81 8.04 3.17
N MET A 55 4.63 6.80 2.72
CA MET A 55 4.84 5.59 3.50
C MET A 55 6.27 5.57 4.09
N GLY A 56 6.37 5.27 5.37
CA GLY A 56 7.63 5.25 6.11
C GLY A 56 8.19 6.61 6.50
N SER A 57 7.53 7.71 6.14
CA SER A 57 8.04 9.07 6.41
C SER A 57 8.17 9.38 7.90
N GLN A 58 7.21 8.94 8.71
CA GLN A 58 7.20 9.16 10.15
C GLN A 58 8.06 8.14 10.90
N ILE A 59 8.14 6.90 10.42
CA ILE A 59 9.07 5.90 10.95
C ILE A 59 10.51 6.38 10.79
N LYS A 60 10.92 6.83 9.61
CA LYS A 60 12.25 7.40 9.36
C LYS A 60 12.56 8.60 10.26
N LYS A 61 11.56 9.43 10.54
CA LYS A 61 11.70 10.62 11.39
C LYS A 61 11.92 10.26 12.86
N HIS A 62 11.25 9.23 13.36
CA HIS A 62 11.22 8.87 14.79
C HIS A 62 12.22 7.77 15.16
N GLU A 63 12.54 6.88 14.23
CA GLU A 63 13.43 5.76 14.44
C GLU A 63 14.79 6.03 13.77
N HIS A 64 15.65 6.82 14.46
CA HIS A 64 17.04 7.00 14.05
C HIS A 64 17.81 5.69 14.27
N GLU A 65 18.38 5.16 13.20
CA GLU A 65 19.23 3.99 13.30
C GLU A 65 20.44 4.25 14.18
N THR A 66 20.52 3.51 15.28
CA THR A 66 21.80 3.25 15.93
C THR A 66 22.55 2.26 15.05
N ALA A 67 23.58 2.71 14.36
CA ALA A 67 24.42 1.87 13.51
C ALA A 67 25.10 0.78 14.37
N VAL A 68 24.50 -0.40 14.43
CA VAL A 68 25.14 -1.58 14.96
C VAL A 68 25.97 -2.19 13.83
N THR A 69 27.26 -1.90 13.83
CA THR A 69 28.24 -2.51 12.92
C THR A 69 28.45 -3.98 13.29
N ASN A 70 27.55 -4.85 12.87
CA ASN A 70 27.81 -6.27 12.79
C ASN A 70 27.87 -6.69 11.33
N ARG A 71 29.08 -6.87 10.85
CA ARG A 71 29.40 -7.37 9.51
C ARG A 71 29.01 -8.85 9.45
N VAL A 72 27.80 -9.15 8.99
CA VAL A 72 27.45 -10.47 8.50
C VAL A 72 27.55 -10.42 6.99
N GLN A 73 28.49 -11.18 6.41
CA GLN A 73 28.59 -11.38 4.98
C GLN A 73 27.32 -12.12 4.52
N SER A 74 26.40 -11.40 3.88
CA SER A 74 25.24 -11.99 3.22
C SER A 74 25.70 -12.60 1.90
N LEU A 75 25.56 -13.90 1.77
CA LEU A 75 25.53 -14.58 0.49
C LEU A 75 24.12 -14.34 -0.08
N THR A 76 23.92 -13.24 -0.79
CA THR A 76 22.70 -12.95 -1.50
C THR A 76 22.67 -13.73 -2.80
N ILE A 77 21.81 -14.75 -2.87
CA ILE A 77 21.24 -15.17 -4.14
C ILE A 77 20.05 -14.22 -4.34
N ASP A 78 20.25 -13.24 -5.19
CA ASP A 78 19.33 -12.15 -5.47
C ASP A 78 18.20 -12.64 -6.39
N THR A 79 17.19 -13.29 -5.82
CA THR A 79 16.03 -13.80 -6.58
C THR A 79 14.70 -13.29 -6.03
N GLU A 80 14.72 -12.38 -5.05
CA GLU A 80 13.49 -11.84 -4.50
C GLU A 80 13.00 -10.64 -5.32
N PRO A 81 11.66 -10.54 -5.59
CA PRO A 81 11.12 -9.44 -6.36
C PRO A 81 11.29 -8.12 -5.59
N GLU A 82 11.85 -7.12 -6.26
CA GLU A 82 11.97 -5.77 -5.72
C GLU A 82 10.71 -4.95 -6.03
N GLY A 83 10.31 -4.10 -5.10
CA GLY A 83 9.18 -3.20 -5.24
C GLY A 83 9.44 -1.83 -4.65
N MET A 84 8.51 -0.94 -4.89
CA MET A 84 8.57 0.43 -4.38
C MET A 84 7.19 0.93 -3.95
N ASP A 85 7.17 1.93 -3.10
CA ASP A 85 6.01 2.75 -2.82
C ASP A 85 6.21 4.16 -3.41
N VAL A 86 5.11 4.79 -3.82
CA VAL A 86 5.10 6.15 -4.35
C VAL A 86 3.91 6.94 -3.82
N SER A 87 4.07 8.25 -3.70
CA SER A 87 3.07 9.20 -3.25
C SER A 87 3.03 10.44 -4.14
N SER A 88 2.32 11.50 -3.74
CA SER A 88 2.31 12.77 -4.45
C SER A 88 3.70 13.43 -4.50
N HIS A 89 4.59 13.10 -3.56
CA HIS A 89 5.96 13.62 -3.51
C HIS A 89 6.81 13.16 -4.70
N ASP A 90 6.46 12.04 -5.32
CA ASP A 90 7.13 11.48 -6.49
C ASP A 90 6.61 12.08 -7.81
N GLY A 91 5.47 12.77 -7.77
CA GLY A 91 4.86 13.36 -8.96
C GLY A 91 4.61 12.35 -10.07
N ASN A 92 5.00 12.72 -11.29
CA ASN A 92 4.97 11.80 -12.43
C ASN A 92 6.19 10.88 -12.40
N VAL A 93 5.95 9.56 -12.31
CA VAL A 93 6.99 8.53 -12.22
C VAL A 93 7.36 8.00 -13.59
N ASP A 94 8.66 7.91 -13.89
CA ASP A 94 9.17 7.21 -15.07
C ASP A 94 9.15 5.68 -14.83
N TRP A 95 7.99 5.07 -15.05
CA TRP A 95 7.78 3.65 -14.82
C TRP A 95 8.67 2.74 -15.70
N PRO A 96 8.91 3.03 -16.99
CA PRO A 96 9.86 2.27 -17.79
C PRO A 96 11.26 2.23 -17.18
N ALA A 97 11.75 3.35 -16.64
CA ALA A 97 13.04 3.39 -15.95
C ALA A 97 13.03 2.54 -14.68
N LYS A 98 11.91 2.53 -13.92
CA LYS A 98 11.77 1.70 -12.71
C LYS A 98 11.78 0.20 -13.03
N VAL A 99 11.04 -0.23 -14.06
CA VAL A 99 11.09 -1.62 -14.55
C VAL A 99 12.50 -1.99 -15.00
N SER A 100 13.17 -1.11 -15.74
CA SER A 100 14.54 -1.35 -16.19
C SER A 100 15.55 -1.46 -15.04
N SER A 101 15.25 -0.87 -13.87
CA SER A 101 16.05 -1.01 -12.65
C SER A 101 15.70 -2.24 -11.80
N GLY A 102 14.79 -3.11 -12.27
CA GLY A 102 14.46 -4.38 -11.61
C GLY A 102 13.18 -4.37 -10.78
N MET A 103 12.46 -3.23 -10.70
CA MET A 103 11.19 -3.18 -9.96
C MET A 103 10.13 -4.08 -10.59
N SER A 104 9.47 -4.88 -9.78
CA SER A 104 8.46 -5.88 -10.18
C SER A 104 7.06 -5.49 -9.72
N PHE A 105 6.95 -4.68 -8.68
CA PHE A 105 5.66 -4.24 -8.14
C PHE A 105 5.75 -2.84 -7.53
N ALA A 106 4.58 -2.20 -7.35
CA ALA A 106 4.50 -0.90 -6.71
C ALA A 106 3.24 -0.76 -5.84
N TRP A 107 3.33 -0.03 -4.73
CA TRP A 107 2.18 0.52 -4.02
C TRP A 107 2.11 2.03 -4.21
N VAL A 108 0.91 2.49 -4.54
CA VAL A 108 0.64 3.90 -4.82
C VAL A 108 -0.25 4.46 -3.72
N LYS A 109 0.16 5.58 -3.10
CA LYS A 109 -0.71 6.28 -2.15
C LYS A 109 -2.01 6.66 -2.83
N ALA A 110 -3.13 6.22 -2.25
CA ALA A 110 -4.45 6.64 -2.69
C ALA A 110 -4.98 7.76 -1.79
N THR A 111 -4.97 7.53 -0.49
CA THR A 111 -5.68 8.40 0.48
C THR A 111 -4.89 8.57 1.79
N GLU A 112 -5.26 9.61 2.57
CA GLU A 112 -4.85 9.81 3.95
C GLU A 112 -6.04 10.31 4.77
N GLY A 113 -6.33 9.69 5.92
CA GLY A 113 -7.53 9.97 6.69
C GLY A 113 -8.81 9.81 5.86
N THR A 114 -9.75 10.77 5.99
CA THR A 114 -11.00 10.77 5.22
C THR A 114 -11.16 12.03 4.35
N SER A 115 -10.09 12.74 4.06
CA SER A 115 -10.16 14.01 3.33
C SER A 115 -9.09 14.21 2.26
N TYR A 116 -7.99 13.46 2.32
CA TYR A 116 -6.91 13.60 1.34
C TYR A 116 -6.96 12.49 0.29
N GLN A 117 -6.77 12.88 -0.97
CA GLN A 117 -6.53 11.99 -2.10
C GLN A 117 -5.25 12.42 -2.81
N ASN A 118 -4.42 11.45 -3.20
CA ASN A 118 -3.21 11.72 -3.98
C ASN A 118 -3.59 12.24 -5.38
N PRO A 119 -3.24 13.47 -5.75
CA PRO A 119 -3.58 14.04 -7.05
C PRO A 119 -2.90 13.31 -8.21
N PHE A 120 -1.82 12.58 -7.97
CA PHE A 120 -1.11 11.78 -8.97
C PHE A 120 -1.55 10.32 -9.00
N TYR A 121 -2.54 9.91 -8.14
CA TYR A 121 -2.92 8.50 -7.99
C TYR A 121 -3.22 7.85 -9.34
N ALA A 122 -4.08 8.44 -10.16
CA ALA A 122 -4.49 7.84 -11.42
C ALA A 122 -3.31 7.66 -12.39
N SER A 123 -2.42 8.65 -12.50
CA SER A 123 -1.25 8.57 -13.39
C SER A 123 -0.22 7.56 -12.87
N GLN A 124 0.00 7.52 -11.56
CA GLN A 124 0.93 6.58 -10.94
C GLN A 124 0.41 5.14 -11.01
N TYR A 125 -0.86 4.91 -10.63
CA TYR A 125 -1.47 3.58 -10.57
C TYR A 125 -1.65 2.94 -11.95
N ASN A 126 -2.17 3.71 -12.92
CA ASN A 126 -2.34 3.22 -14.28
C ASN A 126 -1.00 3.13 -15.03
N GLY A 127 -0.09 4.07 -14.77
CA GLY A 127 1.25 4.07 -15.37
C GLY A 127 2.08 2.86 -14.94
N SER A 128 2.05 2.48 -13.66
CA SER A 128 2.76 1.28 -13.18
C SER A 128 2.24 0.01 -13.85
N GLN A 129 0.92 -0.14 -13.97
CA GLN A 129 0.32 -1.27 -14.70
C GLN A 129 0.70 -1.27 -16.18
N SER A 130 0.64 -0.12 -16.83
CA SER A 130 1.00 0.01 -18.27
C SER A 130 2.46 -0.35 -18.54
N ALA A 131 3.33 -0.19 -17.55
CA ALA A 131 4.72 -0.61 -17.60
C ALA A 131 4.93 -2.09 -17.23
N GLY A 132 3.87 -2.83 -16.89
CA GLY A 132 3.92 -4.26 -16.57
C GLY A 132 4.16 -4.59 -15.11
N LEU A 133 4.11 -3.61 -14.19
CA LEU A 133 4.24 -3.86 -12.75
C LEU A 133 2.93 -4.43 -12.18
N ILE A 134 3.06 -5.33 -11.20
CA ILE A 134 1.97 -5.64 -10.29
C ILE A 134 1.82 -4.44 -9.34
N ARG A 135 0.60 -3.95 -9.13
CA ARG A 135 0.40 -2.73 -8.35
C ARG A 135 -0.70 -2.90 -7.30
N GLY A 136 -0.61 -2.10 -6.25
CA GLY A 136 -1.60 -1.94 -5.21
C GLY A 136 -1.71 -0.48 -4.78
N ALA A 137 -2.66 -0.22 -3.89
CA ALA A 137 -2.85 1.10 -3.30
C ALA A 137 -2.54 1.06 -1.80
N TYR A 138 -2.14 2.21 -1.22
CA TYR A 138 -2.05 2.33 0.23
C TYR A 138 -2.79 3.55 0.77
N HIS A 139 -3.16 3.44 2.03
CA HIS A 139 -3.85 4.44 2.83
C HIS A 139 -3.01 4.82 4.03
N PHE A 140 -2.66 6.09 4.16
CA PHE A 140 -2.01 6.59 5.38
C PHE A 140 -3.06 6.82 6.46
N ALA A 141 -2.94 6.09 7.56
CA ALA A 141 -3.94 6.09 8.62
C ALA A 141 -3.80 7.27 9.58
N LEU A 142 -4.94 7.87 9.95
CA LEU A 142 -5.04 8.90 10.96
C LEU A 142 -6.05 8.49 12.05
N PRO A 143 -5.68 7.57 12.97
CA PRO A 143 -6.61 6.98 13.93
C PRO A 143 -7.36 7.94 14.83
N SER A 144 -6.80 9.14 15.10
CA SER A 144 -7.49 10.18 15.90
C SER A 144 -8.55 10.95 15.12
N ASN A 145 -8.57 10.89 13.78
CA ASN A 145 -9.44 11.76 12.97
C ASN A 145 -10.80 11.12 12.70
N SER A 146 -10.87 9.81 12.57
CA SER A 146 -12.10 9.05 12.30
C SER A 146 -11.91 7.57 12.61
N SER A 147 -13.01 6.80 12.64
CA SER A 147 -12.98 5.36 12.88
C SER A 147 -12.24 4.59 11.79
N GLY A 148 -11.74 3.40 12.12
CA GLY A 148 -11.15 2.47 11.15
C GLY A 148 -12.09 2.15 10.01
N GLN A 149 -13.38 1.90 10.33
CA GLN A 149 -14.44 1.69 9.34
C GLN A 149 -14.57 2.86 8.34
N ALA A 150 -14.60 4.11 8.84
CA ALA A 150 -14.74 5.27 7.97
C ALA A 150 -13.54 5.42 7.03
N GLN A 151 -12.32 5.20 7.53
CA GLN A 151 -11.10 5.29 6.72
C GLN A 151 -10.99 4.13 5.72
N ALA A 152 -11.35 2.91 6.10
CA ALA A 152 -11.39 1.77 5.17
C ALA A 152 -12.41 1.98 4.05
N THR A 153 -13.59 2.55 4.37
CA THR A 153 -14.61 2.90 3.39
C THR A 153 -14.08 3.98 2.44
N TYR A 154 -13.52 5.06 2.98
CA TYR A 154 -12.95 6.14 2.19
C TYR A 154 -11.82 5.65 1.27
N PHE A 155 -10.90 4.86 1.77
CA PHE A 155 -9.84 4.23 0.98
C PHE A 155 -10.40 3.36 -0.15
N SER A 156 -11.37 2.52 0.15
CA SER A 156 -12.02 1.64 -0.81
C SER A 156 -12.74 2.41 -1.92
N ASP A 157 -13.35 3.55 -1.60
CA ASP A 157 -14.06 4.41 -2.56
C ASP A 157 -13.12 5.23 -3.46
N HIS A 158 -11.85 5.40 -3.03
CA HIS A 158 -10.88 6.29 -3.68
C HIS A 158 -9.59 5.57 -4.11
N GLY A 159 -9.71 4.34 -4.59
CA GLY A 159 -8.62 3.62 -5.23
C GLY A 159 -8.07 2.42 -4.46
N GLY A 160 -8.51 2.19 -3.22
CA GLY A 160 -8.05 1.06 -2.39
C GLY A 160 -8.58 -0.32 -2.79
N GLY A 161 -9.27 -0.42 -3.93
CA GLY A 161 -9.90 -1.66 -4.37
C GLY A 161 -8.91 -2.79 -4.66
N TRP A 162 -9.41 -4.03 -4.52
CA TRP A 162 -8.70 -5.24 -4.92
C TRP A 162 -9.53 -6.04 -5.93
N SER A 163 -8.85 -6.72 -6.85
CA SER A 163 -9.46 -7.68 -7.78
C SER A 163 -8.54 -8.87 -7.99
N GLU A 164 -9.14 -10.05 -8.21
CA GLU A 164 -8.42 -11.30 -8.48
C GLU A 164 -8.01 -11.37 -9.97
N ASP A 165 -7.26 -10.37 -10.43
CA ASP A 165 -6.83 -10.23 -11.83
C ASP A 165 -5.37 -10.66 -12.06
N GLY A 166 -4.66 -11.05 -11.01
CA GLY A 166 -3.24 -11.38 -11.04
C GLY A 166 -2.31 -10.17 -11.11
N TYR A 167 -2.83 -8.95 -11.22
CA TYR A 167 -2.07 -7.71 -11.35
C TYR A 167 -2.35 -6.71 -10.21
N THR A 168 -3.39 -6.96 -9.40
CA THR A 168 -3.76 -6.09 -8.28
C THR A 168 -3.34 -6.71 -6.95
N LEU A 169 -2.49 -6.00 -6.20
CA LEU A 169 -2.13 -6.35 -4.83
C LEU A 169 -3.24 -5.92 -3.86
N PRO A 170 -3.40 -6.61 -2.72
CA PRO A 170 -4.27 -6.12 -1.66
C PRO A 170 -3.89 -4.72 -1.23
N GLY A 171 -4.88 -3.93 -0.81
CA GLY A 171 -4.60 -2.61 -0.24
C GLY A 171 -3.74 -2.69 1.01
N VAL A 172 -3.03 -1.61 1.30
CA VAL A 172 -2.20 -1.48 2.50
C VAL A 172 -2.77 -0.39 3.40
N VAL A 173 -2.93 -0.68 4.69
CA VAL A 173 -3.08 0.35 5.71
C VAL A 173 -1.70 0.65 6.29
N ASP A 174 -1.30 1.91 6.20
CA ASP A 174 -0.02 2.43 6.67
C ASP A 174 -0.21 3.04 8.05
N LEU A 175 0.37 2.39 9.06
CA LEU A 175 0.27 2.73 10.48
C LEU A 175 1.63 3.18 11.00
N GLU A 176 1.79 4.48 11.15
CA GLU A 176 3.01 5.14 11.57
C GLU A 176 2.79 6.10 12.75
N TYR A 177 3.88 6.74 13.20
CA TYR A 177 3.85 7.81 14.19
C TYR A 177 2.96 8.96 13.73
N ASN A 178 2.23 9.56 14.68
CA ASN A 178 1.35 10.69 14.39
C ASN A 178 2.13 11.90 13.84
N PRO A 179 1.88 12.33 12.59
CA PRO A 179 2.58 13.46 12.00
C PRO A 179 2.07 14.82 12.46
N TYR A 180 0.87 14.87 13.06
CA TYR A 180 0.13 16.09 13.40
C TYR A 180 0.12 16.42 14.90
N GLY A 181 0.82 15.64 15.72
CA GLY A 181 0.85 15.88 17.16
C GLY A 181 1.99 15.16 17.86
N GLU A 182 2.24 15.51 19.12
CA GLU A 182 3.34 14.94 19.90
C GLU A 182 3.07 13.50 20.38
N ASN A 183 1.80 13.08 20.42
CA ASN A 183 1.46 11.73 20.84
C ASN A 183 1.63 10.73 19.69
N ALA A 184 2.66 9.92 19.75
CA ALA A 184 3.02 8.94 18.74
C ALA A 184 1.88 7.96 18.36
N CYS A 185 1.01 7.66 19.30
CA CYS A 185 -0.12 6.73 19.15
C CYS A 185 -1.47 7.46 18.98
N TYR A 186 -1.48 8.71 18.50
CA TYR A 186 -2.69 9.49 18.24
C TYR A 186 -3.59 9.71 19.49
N GLY A 187 -3.02 9.62 20.69
CA GLY A 187 -3.78 9.71 21.95
C GLY A 187 -4.59 8.45 22.29
N LEU A 188 -4.47 7.39 21.52
CA LEU A 188 -5.18 6.14 21.75
C LEU A 188 -4.39 5.20 22.69
N SER A 189 -5.11 4.46 23.53
CA SER A 189 -4.54 3.31 24.23
C SER A 189 -4.29 2.15 23.27
N GLN A 190 -3.43 1.19 23.64
CA GLN A 190 -3.19 -0.02 22.84
C GLN A 190 -4.48 -0.76 22.47
N THR A 191 -5.41 -0.90 23.43
CA THR A 191 -6.70 -1.54 23.18
C THR A 191 -7.56 -0.75 22.19
N ALA A 192 -7.59 0.58 22.30
CA ALA A 192 -8.34 1.44 21.39
C ALA A 192 -7.73 1.43 19.98
N MET A 193 -6.40 1.45 19.87
CA MET A 193 -5.71 1.33 18.59
C MET A 193 -5.97 -0.04 17.96
N ALA A 194 -5.88 -1.13 18.70
CA ALA A 194 -6.20 -2.46 18.21
C ALA A 194 -7.66 -2.56 17.74
N SER A 195 -8.61 -1.94 18.43
CA SER A 195 -10.01 -1.88 17.99
C SER A 195 -10.13 -1.12 16.67
N TRP A 196 -9.47 0.03 16.56
CA TRP A 196 -9.46 0.83 15.33
C TRP A 196 -8.92 0.02 14.14
N ILE A 197 -7.81 -0.72 14.34
CA ILE A 197 -7.21 -1.56 13.30
C ILE A 197 -8.17 -2.69 12.89
N ARG A 198 -8.84 -3.35 13.86
CA ARG A 198 -9.87 -4.38 13.55
C ARG A 198 -10.99 -3.83 12.69
N ASP A 199 -11.49 -2.64 13.04
CA ASP A 199 -12.57 -1.99 12.28
C ASP A 199 -12.12 -1.70 10.84
N PHE A 200 -10.89 -1.26 10.64
CA PHE A 200 -10.35 -1.04 9.29
C PHE A 200 -10.22 -2.36 8.52
N VAL A 201 -9.57 -3.36 9.12
CA VAL A 201 -9.30 -4.65 8.48
C VAL A 201 -10.60 -5.38 8.11
N SER A 202 -11.56 -5.45 9.05
CA SER A 202 -12.84 -6.12 8.81
C SER A 202 -13.65 -5.42 7.71
N THR A 203 -13.74 -4.08 7.76
CA THR A 203 -14.47 -3.30 6.75
C THR A 203 -13.88 -3.47 5.35
N TYR A 204 -12.55 -3.44 5.24
CA TYR A 204 -11.88 -3.67 3.97
C TYR A 204 -12.10 -5.09 3.46
N GLN A 205 -11.96 -6.09 4.34
CA GLN A 205 -12.13 -7.51 4.01
C GLN A 205 -13.57 -7.84 3.61
N GLU A 206 -14.56 -7.29 4.31
CA GLU A 206 -15.98 -7.46 3.96
C GLU A 206 -16.30 -6.93 2.56
N ARG A 207 -15.63 -5.85 2.15
CA ARG A 207 -15.88 -5.23 0.85
C ARG A 207 -15.19 -5.95 -0.32
N TRP A 208 -13.98 -6.45 -0.10
CA TRP A 208 -13.15 -6.97 -1.18
C TRP A 208 -12.90 -8.49 -1.11
N ASP A 209 -13.48 -9.17 -0.12
CA ASP A 209 -13.22 -10.60 0.17
C ASP A 209 -11.71 -10.90 0.30
N ARG A 210 -10.94 -9.88 0.73
CA ARG A 210 -9.50 -9.93 0.88
C ARG A 210 -9.04 -9.03 2.01
N ALA A 211 -8.29 -9.58 2.97
CA ALA A 211 -7.70 -8.76 4.02
C ALA A 211 -6.66 -7.79 3.44
N PRO A 212 -6.58 -6.54 3.96
CA PRO A 212 -5.51 -5.63 3.61
C PRO A 212 -4.20 -6.10 4.22
N MET A 213 -3.08 -5.59 3.75
CA MET A 213 -1.80 -5.66 4.46
C MET A 213 -1.68 -4.49 5.44
N ILE A 214 -0.91 -4.69 6.50
CA ILE A 214 -0.60 -3.65 7.49
C ILE A 214 0.88 -3.30 7.36
N TYR A 215 1.17 -2.05 6.97
CA TYR A 215 2.53 -1.51 7.02
C TYR A 215 2.74 -0.79 8.34
N THR A 216 3.86 -1.08 9.02
CA THR A 216 4.23 -0.45 10.30
C THR A 216 5.69 -0.75 10.63
N SER A 217 6.20 -0.22 11.75
CA SER A 217 7.47 -0.66 12.34
C SER A 217 7.24 -1.49 13.60
N THR A 218 8.23 -2.32 13.95
CA THR A 218 8.21 -3.09 15.20
C THR A 218 8.12 -2.17 16.42
N SER A 219 8.83 -1.04 16.41
CA SER A 219 8.83 -0.10 17.54
C SER A 219 7.46 0.54 17.73
N TRP A 220 6.86 1.05 16.64
CA TRP A 220 5.53 1.65 16.72
C TRP A 220 4.46 0.62 17.12
N TRP A 221 4.51 -0.57 16.52
CA TRP A 221 3.54 -1.63 16.85
C TRP A 221 3.59 -2.02 18.32
N ASN A 222 4.78 -2.27 18.85
CA ASN A 222 4.92 -2.63 20.26
C ASN A 222 4.45 -1.52 21.21
N MET A 223 4.70 -0.27 20.85
CA MET A 223 4.30 0.89 21.66
C MET A 223 2.81 1.15 21.59
N CYS A 224 2.22 1.14 20.39
CA CYS A 224 0.86 1.64 20.17
C CYS A 224 -0.20 0.54 20.12
N VAL A 225 0.19 -0.72 19.89
CA VAL A 225 -0.71 -1.87 19.73
C VAL A 225 -0.39 -2.97 20.73
N GLY A 226 0.88 -3.34 20.86
CA GLY A 226 1.35 -4.40 21.75
C GLY A 226 0.65 -5.74 21.48
N SER A 227 0.34 -6.48 22.54
CA SER A 227 -0.37 -7.76 22.44
C SER A 227 -1.87 -7.65 22.20
N ALA A 228 -2.43 -6.43 22.18
CA ALA A 228 -3.87 -6.22 22.01
C ALA A 228 -4.43 -6.60 20.64
N ALA A 229 -3.56 -6.88 19.66
CA ALA A 229 -3.93 -7.17 18.27
C ALA A 229 -3.39 -8.50 17.74
N SER A 230 -3.13 -9.47 18.62
CA SER A 230 -2.60 -10.78 18.21
C SER A 230 -3.54 -11.55 17.26
N ASP A 231 -4.83 -11.30 17.32
CA ASP A 231 -5.84 -11.84 16.40
C ASP A 231 -5.77 -11.21 15.00
N ILE A 232 -5.39 -9.95 14.90
CA ILE A 232 -5.31 -9.22 13.62
C ILE A 232 -4.20 -9.78 12.75
N THR A 233 -3.04 -10.08 13.34
CA THR A 233 -1.87 -10.60 12.60
C THR A 233 -2.10 -12.00 12.04
N ALA A 234 -3.11 -12.72 12.52
CA ALA A 234 -3.52 -14.01 11.96
C ALA A 234 -4.26 -13.87 10.61
N VAL A 235 -4.90 -12.73 10.35
CA VAL A 235 -5.73 -12.49 9.16
C VAL A 235 -5.13 -11.46 8.21
N ALA A 236 -4.47 -10.44 8.71
CA ALA A 236 -3.86 -9.36 7.93
C ALA A 236 -2.32 -9.47 7.99
N PRO A 237 -1.65 -9.72 6.84
CA PRO A 237 -0.20 -9.81 6.79
C PRO A 237 0.47 -8.50 7.23
N LEU A 238 1.56 -8.59 8.00
CA LEU A 238 2.37 -7.44 8.36
C LEU A 238 3.48 -7.21 7.32
N TRP A 239 3.63 -5.95 6.93
CA TRP A 239 4.81 -5.45 6.23
C TRP A 239 5.60 -4.58 7.21
N ILE A 240 6.67 -5.14 7.76
CA ILE A 240 7.47 -4.46 8.78
C ILE A 240 8.53 -3.60 8.12
N ALA A 241 8.46 -2.30 8.36
CA ALA A 241 9.45 -1.34 7.93
C ALA A 241 10.77 -1.53 8.68
N ARG A 242 11.87 -1.52 7.94
CA ARG A 242 13.21 -1.45 8.48
C ARG A 242 14.09 -0.57 7.61
N TYR A 243 14.52 0.55 8.16
CA TYR A 243 15.43 1.48 7.51
C TYR A 243 16.85 1.25 8.03
N SER A 244 17.50 0.18 7.56
CA SER A 244 18.85 -0.19 7.94
C SER A 244 19.75 -0.28 6.72
N SER A 245 21.01 0.17 6.88
CA SER A 245 22.06 -0.02 5.87
C SER A 245 22.47 -1.50 5.73
N THR A 246 22.08 -2.34 6.68
CA THR A 246 22.24 -3.80 6.68
C THR A 246 20.87 -4.47 6.71
N CYS A 247 20.45 -5.03 5.58
CA CYS A 247 19.26 -5.85 5.52
C CYS A 247 19.53 -7.18 6.24
N LEU A 248 18.96 -7.37 7.43
CA LEU A 248 18.93 -8.67 8.08
C LEU A 248 17.59 -9.32 7.71
N LEU A 249 17.65 -10.45 7.02
CA LEU A 249 16.48 -11.32 6.85
C LEU A 249 16.05 -11.81 8.24
N TYR A 250 14.94 -11.30 8.73
CA TYR A 250 14.26 -11.94 9.87
C TYR A 250 13.43 -13.09 9.33
N THR A 251 13.85 -14.30 9.61
CA THR A 251 12.95 -15.44 9.56
C THR A 251 11.93 -15.28 10.68
N SER A 252 10.67 -15.61 10.41
CA SER A 252 9.49 -15.43 11.25
C SER A 252 9.45 -16.35 12.49
N ASP A 253 10.54 -16.46 13.23
CA ASP A 253 10.62 -17.29 14.44
C ASP A 253 10.49 -16.49 15.74
N ALA A 254 9.87 -15.30 15.67
CA ALA A 254 9.54 -14.51 16.86
C ALA A 254 8.06 -14.70 17.25
N ALA A 255 7.63 -15.96 17.36
CA ALA A 255 6.37 -16.36 17.96
C ALA A 255 6.67 -17.53 18.91
N ASP A 256 7.33 -17.22 20.03
CA ASP A 256 7.30 -17.98 21.29
C ASP A 256 7.05 -17.02 22.45
#